data_0d7a080189233da64a261f731821a1f7
#
_entry.id   0d7a080189233da64a261f731821a1f7
#
_cell.length_a   1.000
_cell.length_b   1.000
_cell.length_c   1.000
_cell.angle_alpha   90.00
_cell.angle_beta   90.00
_cell.angle_gamma   90.00
#
_symmetry.space_group_name_H-M   'P 1'
#
loop_
_entity.id
_entity.type
_entity.pdbx_description
1 polymer ?
#
loop_
_entity_poly.entity_id
_entity_poly.type
_entity_poly.pdbx_seq_one_letter_code
_entity_poly.pdbx_strand_id
1 'polypeptide(L)'
;DDILYNWAKEMSAYVKSIDPHHMVSVGDEGFYNLGYQEAARQDLPSSAYSGYYGVDFDKLMTIDTVDFGTPHMYVDQWGFDLGDDDLEWIKRHAQTTSSADKPIIFEEFGLTDKTKRDAAYSDWLDIVTGDYYEGVEYQGFNYWMIASYLDDGTLYQDYDGYTVYGPE
;
A
#
# COMPACT_ATOMS: atom_id res chain seq x y z
N ASP A 1 -10.45 -3.06 -18.01
CA ASP A 1 -9.75 -2.06 -18.80
C ASP A 1 -8.26 -2.13 -18.46
N ASP A 2 -7.40 -2.31 -19.47
CA ASP A 2 -5.97 -2.55 -19.29
C ASP A 2 -5.13 -1.27 -19.52
N ILE A 3 -5.75 -0.10 -19.42
CA ILE A 3 -5.06 1.18 -19.72
C ILE A 3 -3.87 1.38 -18.80
N LEU A 4 -4.08 1.26 -17.47
CA LEU A 4 -3.01 1.46 -16.51
C LEU A 4 -1.92 0.39 -16.64
N TYR A 5 -2.32 -0.87 -16.80
CA TYR A 5 -1.36 -1.97 -17.02
C TYR A 5 -0.48 -1.74 -18.25
N ASN A 6 -1.10 -1.40 -19.38
CA ASN A 6 -0.36 -1.16 -20.63
C ASN A 6 0.56 0.05 -20.52
N TRP A 7 0.09 1.11 -19.86
CA TRP A 7 0.91 2.29 -19.58
C TRP A 7 2.09 1.94 -18.66
N ALA A 8 1.86 1.25 -17.56
CA ALA A 8 2.90 0.84 -16.63
C ALA A 8 3.96 -0.04 -17.30
N LYS A 9 3.53 -0.99 -18.13
CA LYS A 9 4.42 -1.86 -18.91
C LYS A 9 5.28 -1.08 -19.90
N GLU A 10 4.69 -0.14 -20.65
CA GLU A 10 5.41 0.68 -21.62
C GLU A 10 6.39 1.62 -20.89
N MET A 11 5.93 2.32 -19.85
CA MET A 11 6.73 3.33 -19.19
C MET A 11 7.85 2.74 -18.34
N SER A 12 7.61 1.63 -17.63
CA SER A 12 8.68 0.96 -16.88
C SER A 12 9.76 0.42 -17.81
N ALA A 13 9.38 -0.17 -18.94
CA ALA A 13 10.34 -0.60 -19.97
C ALA A 13 11.13 0.58 -20.57
N TYR A 14 10.47 1.72 -20.79
CA TYR A 14 11.14 2.93 -21.26
C TYR A 14 12.13 3.46 -20.23
N VAL A 15 11.76 3.55 -18.95
CA VAL A 15 12.67 3.96 -17.87
C VAL A 15 13.89 3.03 -17.83
N LYS A 16 13.68 1.70 -17.83
CA LYS A 16 14.76 0.72 -17.84
C LYS A 16 15.67 0.82 -19.06
N SER A 17 15.18 1.29 -20.20
CA SER A 17 15.99 1.51 -21.40
C SER A 17 16.96 2.68 -21.27
N ILE A 18 16.66 3.64 -20.38
CA ILE A 18 17.49 4.81 -20.08
C ILE A 18 18.38 4.55 -18.87
N ASP A 19 17.81 3.98 -17.83
CA ASP A 19 18.46 3.67 -16.56
C ASP A 19 18.23 2.19 -16.17
N PRO A 20 19.11 1.28 -16.55
CA PRO A 20 18.97 -0.13 -16.22
C PRO A 20 19.42 -0.47 -14.79
N HIS A 21 19.91 0.49 -14.01
CA HIS A 21 20.53 0.24 -12.72
C HIS A 21 19.59 0.49 -11.52
N HIS A 22 18.66 1.43 -11.66
CA HIS A 22 17.70 1.71 -10.58
C HIS A 22 16.46 0.82 -10.65
N MET A 23 15.90 0.56 -9.49
CA MET A 23 14.61 -0.13 -9.37
C MET A 23 13.47 0.79 -9.80
N VAL A 24 12.42 0.19 -10.35
CA VAL A 24 11.23 0.90 -10.84
C VAL A 24 10.00 0.31 -10.16
N SER A 25 9.15 1.16 -9.61
CA SER A 25 7.81 0.84 -9.14
C SER A 25 6.77 1.70 -9.85
N VAL A 26 5.49 1.33 -9.77
CA VAL A 26 4.39 2.11 -10.35
C VAL A 26 3.94 3.22 -9.41
N GLY A 27 4.05 3.03 -8.10
CA GLY A 27 3.58 3.98 -7.09
C GLY A 27 2.06 4.09 -7.09
N ASP A 28 1.37 2.97 -7.10
CA ASP A 28 -0.09 2.90 -7.03
C ASP A 28 -0.56 2.54 -5.61
N GLU A 29 -1.86 2.73 -5.35
CA GLU A 29 -2.48 2.43 -4.04
C GLU A 29 -2.53 0.91 -3.71
N GLY A 30 -2.28 0.05 -4.70
CA GLY A 30 -2.34 -1.39 -4.53
C GLY A 30 -3.72 -2.03 -4.71
N PHE A 31 -4.70 -1.34 -5.30
CA PHE A 31 -6.04 -1.89 -5.48
C PHE A 31 -6.07 -3.12 -6.38
N TYR A 32 -7.00 -4.03 -6.09
CA TYR A 32 -7.22 -5.26 -6.84
C TYR A 32 -8.38 -5.17 -7.83
N ASN A 33 -8.41 -6.05 -8.80
CA ASN A 33 -9.50 -6.17 -9.77
C ASN A 33 -10.05 -7.59 -9.84
N LEU A 34 -10.64 -8.06 -8.74
CA LEU A 34 -11.35 -9.35 -8.69
C LEU A 34 -12.73 -9.28 -9.36
N GLY A 35 -13.25 -8.07 -9.57
CA GLY A 35 -14.62 -7.82 -9.98
C GLY A 35 -15.62 -7.85 -8.83
N TYR A 36 -16.74 -7.12 -8.98
CA TYR A 36 -17.74 -6.94 -7.91
C TYR A 36 -18.31 -8.24 -7.33
N GLN A 37 -18.58 -9.23 -8.18
CA GLN A 37 -19.18 -10.50 -7.74
C GLN A 37 -18.20 -11.31 -6.91
N GLU A 38 -16.94 -11.34 -7.29
CA GLU A 38 -15.93 -12.10 -6.58
C GLU A 38 -15.53 -11.40 -5.27
N ALA A 39 -15.38 -10.09 -5.26
CA ALA A 39 -15.15 -9.33 -4.03
C ALA A 39 -16.29 -9.55 -3.02
N ALA A 40 -17.55 -9.47 -3.46
CA ALA A 40 -18.70 -9.72 -2.62
C ALA A 40 -18.78 -11.18 -2.12
N ARG A 41 -18.37 -12.16 -2.94
CA ARG A 41 -18.34 -13.57 -2.54
C ARG A 41 -17.31 -13.86 -1.43
N GLN A 42 -16.23 -13.10 -1.41
CA GLN A 42 -15.17 -13.19 -0.41
C GLN A 42 -15.38 -12.23 0.77
N ASP A 43 -16.49 -11.48 0.80
CA ASP A 43 -16.81 -10.47 1.82
C ASP A 43 -15.73 -9.37 1.93
N LEU A 44 -15.15 -9.00 0.78
CA LEU A 44 -14.09 -7.98 0.70
C LEU A 44 -14.67 -6.60 0.37
N PRO A 45 -14.07 -5.50 0.88
CA PRO A 45 -14.47 -4.13 0.54
C PRO A 45 -14.44 -3.87 -0.95
N SER A 46 -15.62 -3.64 -1.55
CA SER A 46 -15.76 -3.55 -3.01
C SER A 46 -14.95 -2.41 -3.63
N SER A 47 -14.76 -1.30 -2.91
CA SER A 47 -13.95 -0.17 -3.36
C SER A 47 -12.51 -0.57 -3.71
N ALA A 48 -11.89 -1.37 -2.85
CA ALA A 48 -10.48 -1.75 -2.97
C ALA A 48 -10.25 -3.00 -3.86
N TYR A 49 -11.27 -3.87 -4.01
CA TYR A 49 -11.09 -5.18 -4.64
C TYR A 49 -11.86 -5.39 -5.95
N SER A 50 -12.75 -4.48 -6.34
CA SER A 50 -13.62 -4.69 -7.52
C SER A 50 -13.07 -4.20 -8.85
N GLY A 51 -11.90 -3.55 -8.87
CA GLY A 51 -11.37 -2.87 -10.05
C GLY A 51 -11.99 -1.49 -10.28
N TYR A 52 -12.69 -0.93 -9.31
CA TYR A 52 -13.36 0.36 -9.43
C TYR A 52 -12.40 1.49 -9.82
N TYR A 53 -11.20 1.49 -9.29
CA TYR A 53 -10.18 2.51 -9.56
C TYR A 53 -9.34 2.24 -10.81
N GLY A 54 -9.57 1.13 -11.52
CA GLY A 54 -8.81 0.76 -12.71
C GLY A 54 -7.41 0.22 -12.44
N VAL A 55 -7.06 0.01 -11.18
CA VAL A 55 -5.82 -0.65 -10.74
C VAL A 55 -6.06 -2.15 -10.63
N ASP A 56 -5.05 -2.93 -10.92
CA ASP A 56 -5.00 -4.38 -10.74
C ASP A 56 -3.58 -4.74 -10.27
N PHE A 57 -3.39 -4.75 -8.96
CA PHE A 57 -2.08 -4.98 -8.35
C PHE A 57 -1.50 -6.34 -8.72
N ASP A 58 -2.33 -7.41 -8.72
CA ASP A 58 -1.88 -8.73 -9.15
C ASP A 58 -1.30 -8.69 -10.57
N LYS A 59 -1.98 -7.97 -11.45
CA LYS A 59 -1.55 -7.85 -12.85
C LYS A 59 -0.32 -6.96 -13.02
N LEU A 60 -0.21 -5.87 -12.25
CA LEU A 60 0.97 -4.99 -12.27
C LEU A 60 2.22 -5.73 -11.84
N MET A 61 2.13 -6.62 -10.86
CA MET A 61 3.27 -7.44 -10.40
C MET A 61 3.73 -8.46 -11.44
N THR A 62 2.98 -8.73 -12.50
CA THR A 62 3.44 -9.57 -13.62
C THR A 62 4.34 -8.85 -14.62
N ILE A 63 4.54 -7.54 -14.51
CA ILE A 63 5.37 -6.75 -15.43
C ILE A 63 6.84 -6.93 -15.08
N ASP A 64 7.64 -7.52 -15.96
CA ASP A 64 9.07 -7.83 -15.72
C ASP A 64 9.92 -6.58 -15.40
N THR A 65 9.53 -5.41 -15.89
CA THR A 65 10.26 -4.14 -15.71
C THR A 65 9.78 -3.31 -14.50
N VAL A 66 8.79 -3.80 -13.76
CA VAL A 66 8.40 -3.32 -12.43
C VAL A 66 9.10 -4.19 -11.41
N ASP A 67 9.96 -3.60 -10.58
CA ASP A 67 10.85 -4.37 -9.71
C ASP A 67 10.24 -4.69 -8.34
N PHE A 68 9.33 -3.85 -7.81
CA PHE A 68 8.74 -4.03 -6.48
C PHE A 68 7.35 -3.43 -6.38
N GLY A 69 6.59 -3.89 -5.40
CA GLY A 69 5.25 -3.39 -5.08
C GLY A 69 5.27 -2.33 -4.00
N THR A 70 4.33 -1.37 -4.07
CA THR A 70 4.21 -0.23 -3.16
C THR A 70 2.76 0.01 -2.73
N PRO A 71 2.10 -0.95 -2.03
CA PRO A 71 0.73 -0.73 -1.57
C PRO A 71 0.65 0.34 -0.48
N HIS A 72 -0.48 1.06 -0.48
CA HIS A 72 -0.89 1.97 0.58
C HIS A 72 -2.02 1.38 1.41
N MET A 73 -2.43 2.03 2.52
CA MET A 73 -3.61 1.67 3.27
C MET A 73 -4.17 2.83 4.10
N TYR A 74 -5.42 3.20 3.79
CA TYR A 74 -6.17 4.23 4.50
C TYR A 74 -7.55 3.67 4.90
N VAL A 75 -7.56 2.94 6.01
CA VAL A 75 -8.67 2.11 6.50
C VAL A 75 -10.00 2.85 6.56
N ASP A 76 -9.97 4.05 7.13
CA ASP A 76 -11.15 4.90 7.33
C ASP A 76 -11.66 5.57 6.04
N GLN A 77 -10.79 5.75 5.04
CA GLN A 77 -11.21 6.26 3.71
C GLN A 77 -11.76 5.16 2.81
N TRP A 78 -11.25 3.94 2.94
CA TRP A 78 -11.60 2.84 2.05
C TRP A 78 -12.73 1.95 2.59
N GLY A 79 -13.18 2.25 3.83
CA GLY A 79 -14.27 1.52 4.48
C GLY A 79 -13.87 0.11 4.91
N PHE A 80 -12.62 -0.05 5.34
CA PHE A 80 -12.12 -1.29 5.90
C PHE A 80 -12.53 -1.44 7.37
N ASP A 81 -12.84 -2.65 7.78
CA ASP A 81 -12.99 -2.99 9.18
C ASP A 81 -11.63 -3.26 9.81
N LEU A 82 -11.33 -2.55 10.93
CA LEU A 82 -10.10 -2.72 11.68
C LEU A 82 -10.02 -4.09 12.34
N GLY A 83 -8.91 -4.77 12.11
CA GLY A 83 -8.63 -6.11 12.64
C GLY A 83 -8.96 -7.24 11.69
N ASP A 84 -9.70 -6.96 10.61
CA ASP A 84 -10.10 -7.94 9.61
C ASP A 84 -9.60 -7.54 8.20
N ASP A 85 -10.19 -6.51 7.57
CA ASP A 85 -9.89 -6.10 6.20
C ASP A 85 -8.47 -5.54 6.05
N ASP A 86 -8.01 -4.77 7.02
CA ASP A 86 -6.68 -4.18 7.05
C ASP A 86 -5.57 -5.25 7.15
N LEU A 87 -5.76 -6.25 7.99
CA LEU A 87 -4.81 -7.34 8.15
C LEU A 87 -4.79 -8.25 6.90
N GLU A 88 -5.96 -8.52 6.31
CA GLU A 88 -6.06 -9.26 5.05
C GLU A 88 -5.37 -8.50 3.90
N TRP A 89 -5.55 -7.17 3.83
CA TRP A 89 -4.90 -6.30 2.85
C TRP A 89 -3.38 -6.44 2.89
N ILE A 90 -2.78 -6.28 4.06
CA ILE A 90 -1.33 -6.39 4.24
C ILE A 90 -0.82 -7.78 3.81
N LYS A 91 -1.46 -8.84 4.29
CA LYS A 91 -1.06 -10.23 3.96
C LYS A 91 -1.18 -10.56 2.48
N ARG A 92 -2.28 -10.13 1.86
CA ARG A 92 -2.54 -10.41 0.44
C ARG A 92 -1.50 -9.76 -0.47
N HIS A 93 -1.09 -8.53 -0.18
CA HIS A 93 -0.05 -7.85 -0.96
C HIS A 93 1.30 -8.58 -0.86
N ALA A 94 1.68 -9.01 0.33
CA ALA A 94 2.89 -9.81 0.50
C ALA A 94 2.83 -11.15 -0.26
N GLN A 95 1.67 -11.81 -0.28
CA GLN A 95 1.48 -13.05 -1.06
C GLN A 95 1.56 -12.80 -2.57
N THR A 96 0.95 -11.72 -3.07
CA THR A 96 1.02 -11.35 -4.48
C THR A 96 2.46 -11.11 -4.93
N THR A 97 3.21 -10.29 -4.19
CA THR A 97 4.60 -9.97 -4.54
C THR A 97 5.54 -11.16 -4.37
N SER A 98 5.36 -11.96 -3.33
CA SER A 98 6.10 -13.21 -3.14
C SER A 98 5.85 -14.19 -4.30
N SER A 99 4.62 -14.30 -4.77
CA SER A 99 4.28 -15.14 -5.92
C SER A 99 4.90 -14.65 -7.23
N ALA A 100 5.18 -13.36 -7.33
CA ALA A 100 5.86 -12.72 -8.45
C ALA A 100 7.40 -12.67 -8.30
N ASP A 101 7.95 -13.19 -7.21
CA ASP A 101 9.38 -13.10 -6.85
C ASP A 101 9.89 -11.64 -6.80
N LYS A 102 9.09 -10.76 -6.17
CA LYS A 102 9.37 -9.33 -6.06
C LYS A 102 9.32 -8.86 -4.61
N PRO A 103 10.19 -7.91 -4.22
CA PRO A 103 10.08 -7.24 -2.94
C PRO A 103 8.84 -6.34 -2.86
N ILE A 104 8.49 -5.96 -1.63
CA ILE A 104 7.36 -5.09 -1.34
C ILE A 104 7.73 -4.09 -0.25
N ILE A 105 7.31 -2.85 -0.42
CA ILE A 105 7.40 -1.79 0.58
C ILE A 105 5.99 -1.34 0.91
N PHE A 106 5.60 -1.37 2.18
CA PHE A 106 4.36 -0.75 2.63
C PHE A 106 4.56 0.77 2.63
N GLU A 107 4.27 1.39 1.47
CA GLU A 107 4.78 2.72 1.14
C GLU A 107 4.06 3.83 1.90
N GLU A 108 2.75 3.67 2.12
CA GLU A 108 1.97 4.58 2.93
C GLU A 108 0.90 3.83 3.73
N PHE A 109 0.70 4.27 4.95
CA PHE A 109 -0.49 3.90 5.72
C PHE A 109 -0.85 5.00 6.72
N GLY A 110 -2.12 5.08 7.06
CA GLY A 110 -2.62 6.08 7.98
C GLY A 110 -3.98 5.72 8.58
N LEU A 111 -4.26 6.30 9.76
CA LEU A 111 -5.55 6.22 10.44
C LEU A 111 -5.85 7.57 11.10
N THR A 112 -7.00 8.17 10.77
CA THR A 112 -7.42 9.46 11.36
C THR A 112 -7.94 9.33 12.79
N ASP A 113 -8.50 8.18 13.17
CA ASP A 113 -8.92 7.91 14.54
C ASP A 113 -7.71 7.74 15.48
N LYS A 114 -7.30 8.87 16.07
CA LYS A 114 -6.14 8.94 16.97
C LYS A 114 -6.27 8.06 18.22
N THR A 115 -7.49 7.64 18.59
CA THR A 115 -7.72 6.78 19.76
C THR A 115 -7.42 5.31 19.48
N LYS A 116 -7.45 4.91 18.21
CA LYS A 116 -7.19 3.54 17.74
C LYS A 116 -5.82 3.39 17.09
N ARG A 117 -5.21 4.51 16.69
CA ARG A 117 -4.00 4.57 15.86
C ARG A 117 -2.85 3.73 16.41
N ASP A 118 -2.50 3.90 17.69
CA ASP A 118 -1.35 3.23 18.28
C ASP A 118 -1.50 1.70 18.25
N ALA A 119 -2.70 1.20 18.59
CA ALA A 119 -2.98 -0.23 18.54
C ALA A 119 -2.95 -0.76 17.09
N ALA A 120 -3.63 -0.08 16.16
CA ALA A 120 -3.67 -0.47 14.76
C ALA A 120 -2.25 -0.47 14.13
N TYR A 121 -1.47 0.57 14.38
CA TYR A 121 -0.09 0.63 13.86
C TYR A 121 0.79 -0.46 14.45
N SER A 122 0.62 -0.81 15.73
CA SER A 122 1.32 -1.94 16.33
C SER A 122 1.00 -3.25 15.61
N ASP A 123 -0.29 -3.54 15.41
CA ASP A 123 -0.75 -4.76 14.74
C ASP A 123 -0.24 -4.83 13.28
N TRP A 124 -0.29 -3.72 12.55
CA TRP A 124 0.21 -3.67 11.17
C TRP A 124 1.71 -3.86 11.08
N LEU A 125 2.48 -3.21 11.98
CA LEU A 125 3.93 -3.32 12.02
C LEU A 125 4.40 -4.70 12.44
N ASP A 126 3.70 -5.36 13.35
CA ASP A 126 3.99 -6.75 13.75
C ASP A 126 3.90 -7.72 12.56
N ILE A 127 2.96 -7.46 11.62
CA ILE A 127 2.88 -8.24 10.38
C ILE A 127 3.99 -7.85 9.42
N VAL A 128 4.17 -6.55 9.18
CA VAL A 128 5.11 -6.01 8.19
C VAL A 128 6.57 -6.35 8.54
N THR A 129 6.92 -6.39 9.83
CA THR A 129 8.27 -6.75 10.29
C THR A 129 8.49 -8.27 10.40
N GLY A 130 7.48 -9.09 10.13
CA GLY A 130 7.58 -10.55 10.09
C GLY A 130 7.55 -11.26 11.45
N ASP A 131 7.29 -10.52 12.54
CA ASP A 131 7.32 -11.11 13.89
C ASP A 131 6.13 -12.04 14.18
N TYR A 132 5.06 -11.95 13.38
CA TYR A 132 3.79 -12.63 13.68
C TYR A 132 3.27 -13.60 12.63
N TYR A 133 3.69 -13.49 11.35
CA TYR A 133 3.14 -14.31 10.26
C TYR A 133 4.24 -14.92 9.40
N GLU A 134 4.34 -16.23 9.43
CA GLU A 134 5.27 -16.99 8.60
C GLU A 134 4.93 -16.81 7.10
N GLY A 135 5.92 -16.40 6.31
CA GLY A 135 5.76 -16.18 4.87
C GLY A 135 5.23 -14.81 4.44
N VAL A 136 5.13 -13.86 5.36
CA VAL A 136 4.84 -12.45 5.06
C VAL A 136 6.11 -11.63 5.33
N GLU A 137 6.76 -11.15 4.28
CA GLU A 137 7.97 -10.34 4.40
C GLU A 137 7.83 -9.05 3.60
N TYR A 138 7.86 -7.93 4.30
CA TYR A 138 8.04 -6.61 3.72
C TYR A 138 9.49 -6.16 3.87
N GLN A 139 10.04 -5.52 2.86
CA GLN A 139 11.41 -5.03 2.89
C GLN A 139 11.52 -3.62 3.47
N GLY A 140 10.39 -2.98 3.73
CA GLY A 140 10.33 -1.68 4.38
C GLY A 140 8.91 -1.16 4.51
N PHE A 141 8.78 -0.07 5.26
CA PHE A 141 7.53 0.64 5.43
C PHE A 141 7.75 2.12 5.67
N ASN A 142 6.76 2.92 5.30
CA ASN A 142 6.61 4.32 5.68
C ASN A 142 5.17 4.57 6.12
N TYR A 143 4.92 5.62 6.86
CA TYR A 143 3.56 6.00 7.22
C TYR A 143 3.28 7.47 6.90
N TRP A 144 2.07 7.75 6.59
CA TRP A 144 1.59 9.09 6.34
C TRP A 144 0.90 9.63 7.60
N MET A 145 1.44 10.65 8.25
CA MET A 145 2.78 11.20 8.09
C MET A 145 3.33 11.68 9.43
N ILE A 146 4.64 11.92 9.52
CA ILE A 146 5.26 12.61 10.65
C ILE A 146 5.42 14.10 10.32
N ALA A 147 5.16 14.95 11.29
CA ALA A 147 5.46 16.38 11.21
C ALA A 147 6.00 16.95 12.52
N SER A 148 6.54 18.14 12.43
CA SER A 148 7.10 18.88 13.55
C SER A 148 6.98 20.39 13.28
N TYR A 149 7.77 21.19 13.99
CA TYR A 149 7.85 22.62 13.77
C TYR A 149 8.57 22.95 12.46
N LEU A 150 8.05 23.95 11.75
CA LEU A 150 8.70 24.55 10.59
C LEU A 150 9.87 25.47 11.04
N ASP A 151 10.72 25.89 10.11
CA ASP A 151 11.89 26.73 10.37
C ASP A 151 11.54 28.09 11.02
N ASP A 152 10.32 28.56 10.82
CA ASP A 152 9.81 29.78 11.43
C ASP A 152 9.23 29.60 12.86
N GLY A 153 9.31 28.37 13.38
CA GLY A 153 8.76 27.99 14.68
C GLY A 153 7.26 27.71 14.70
N THR A 154 6.60 27.68 13.53
CA THR A 154 5.19 27.31 13.40
C THR A 154 5.05 25.80 13.39
N LEU A 155 4.14 25.24 14.20
CA LEU A 155 3.81 23.81 14.11
C LEU A 155 3.11 23.52 12.78
N TYR A 156 3.59 22.51 12.04
CA TYR A 156 2.92 22.04 10.82
C TYR A 156 1.47 21.67 11.14
N GLN A 157 0.54 22.18 10.36
CA GLN A 157 -0.88 21.96 10.60
C GLN A 157 -1.30 20.59 10.06
N ASP A 158 -2.05 19.81 10.85
CA ASP A 158 -2.66 18.55 10.43
C ASP A 158 -3.85 18.82 9.50
N TYR A 159 -3.61 18.81 8.19
CA TYR A 159 -4.62 19.17 7.18
C TYR A 159 -5.56 18.02 6.83
N ASP A 160 -5.11 16.77 7.02
CA ASP A 160 -5.80 15.56 6.58
C ASP A 160 -6.19 14.62 7.73
N GLY A 161 -5.74 14.91 8.95
CA GLY A 161 -6.02 14.12 10.14
C GLY A 161 -5.04 12.98 10.41
N TYR A 162 -4.07 12.75 9.53
CA TYR A 162 -3.13 11.64 9.65
C TYR A 162 -1.84 11.97 10.40
N THR A 163 -1.56 13.27 10.59
CA THR A 163 -0.28 13.70 11.14
C THR A 163 0.01 13.13 12.52
N VAL A 164 1.19 12.56 12.68
CA VAL A 164 1.81 12.19 13.95
C VAL A 164 2.90 13.21 14.23
N TYR A 165 2.82 13.87 15.38
CA TYR A 165 3.83 14.83 15.79
C TYR A 165 4.93 14.14 16.58
N GLY A 166 6.19 14.39 16.20
CA GLY A 166 7.35 13.95 16.97
C GLY A 166 7.38 14.58 18.37
N PRO A 167 8.12 13.98 19.30
CA PRO A 167 8.33 14.58 20.63
C PRO A 167 9.01 15.95 20.48
N GLU A 168 8.64 16.87 21.37
CA GLU A 168 9.28 18.20 21.50
C GLU A 168 10.75 18.11 21.92
#